data_88556d05d67d05f4a7485daa4447e975
#
_entry.id   88556d05d67d05f4a7485daa4447e975
#
_cell.length_a   1.000
_cell.length_b   1.000
_cell.length_c   1.000
_cell.angle_alpha   90.00
_cell.angle_beta   90.00
_cell.angle_gamma   90.00
#
_symmetry.space_group_name_H-M   'P 1'
#
loop_
_entity.id
_entity.type
_entity.pdbx_description
1 polymer ?
#
loop_
_entity_poly.entity_id
_entity_poly.type
_entity_poly.pdbx_seq_one_letter_code
_entity_poly.pdbx_strand_id
1 'polypeptide(L)'
;MLERCKDITPKHKFKFKNPLYTLDATIIDLCLSTFQWAKFRTAKGAIKLHYQFNNIPQIPSFLVVTDAKQHEITVARSFFNIVADSIYCMDKGYMDFAWLYSIERCRAFFVTRAKDNLNYSVVGQQKSDEKKGILSDEIIQLSGFYQKKDYPKNLRLIRHFDKEQEKFLTFLTNNFLLSAYTISQIYKARWQVEIFFKWIKQNLKIKTFFGTSPNAVL
;
A
#
# COMPACT_ATOMS: atom_id res chain seq x y z
N MET A 1 17.48 6.46 -17.38
CA MET A 1 16.10 7.00 -17.55
C MET A 1 15.52 7.49 -16.21
N LEU A 2 15.56 6.71 -15.15
CA LEU A 2 15.03 7.09 -13.82
C LEU A 2 15.70 8.32 -13.19
N GLU A 3 16.99 8.52 -13.37
CA GLU A 3 17.68 9.73 -12.86
C GLU A 3 17.22 11.01 -13.53
N ARG A 4 16.97 11.00 -14.85
CA ARG A 4 16.43 12.16 -15.56
C ARG A 4 15.00 12.54 -15.15
N CYS A 5 14.22 11.59 -14.62
CA CYS A 5 12.87 11.87 -14.12
C CYS A 5 12.89 12.57 -12.76
N LYS A 6 13.94 12.40 -11.94
CA LYS A 6 14.02 13.02 -10.63
C LYS A 6 14.08 14.54 -10.66
N ASP A 7 14.68 15.11 -11.71
CA ASP A 7 14.88 16.56 -11.85
C ASP A 7 13.63 17.27 -12.39
N ILE A 8 12.73 16.54 -13.03
CA ILE A 8 11.54 17.10 -13.71
C ILE A 8 10.27 16.95 -12.84
N THR A 9 10.31 16.10 -11.81
CA THR A 9 9.13 15.77 -11.02
C THR A 9 8.89 16.75 -9.88
N PRO A 10 7.65 17.22 -9.67
CA PRO A 10 7.34 18.08 -8.54
C PRO A 10 7.59 17.33 -7.23
N LYS A 11 8.28 17.98 -6.28
CA LYS A 11 8.45 17.48 -4.92
C LYS A 11 7.07 17.19 -4.31
N HIS A 12 6.94 16.10 -3.53
CA HIS A 12 5.69 15.85 -2.82
C HIS A 12 5.33 17.02 -1.89
N LYS A 13 4.03 17.21 -1.67
CA LYS A 13 3.48 18.32 -0.85
C LYS A 13 3.80 18.19 0.65
N PHE A 14 4.45 17.12 1.07
CA PHE A 14 4.76 16.84 2.47
C PHE A 14 6.05 17.51 2.91
N LYS A 15 6.10 17.94 4.18
CA LYS A 15 7.26 18.60 4.78
C LYS A 15 8.34 17.65 5.33
N PHE A 16 8.10 16.33 5.30
CA PHE A 16 9.09 15.34 5.73
C PHE A 16 10.04 14.95 4.58
N LYS A 17 11.23 14.42 4.93
CA LYS A 17 12.28 14.05 3.97
C LYS A 17 12.30 12.55 3.63
N ASN A 18 11.54 11.74 4.35
CA ASN A 18 11.50 10.29 4.17
C ASN A 18 11.03 9.92 2.76
N PRO A 19 11.66 8.96 2.09
CA PRO A 19 11.10 8.38 0.88
C PRO A 19 9.69 7.84 1.16
N LEU A 20 8.75 8.12 0.27
CA LEU A 20 7.37 7.67 0.37
C LEU A 20 7.06 6.69 -0.77
N TYR A 21 6.76 5.46 -0.42
CA TYR A 21 6.37 4.41 -1.35
C TYR A 21 4.93 4.00 -1.13
N THR A 22 4.22 3.77 -2.22
CA THR A 22 2.91 3.12 -2.18
C THR A 22 3.03 1.70 -2.73
N LEU A 23 2.52 0.73 -1.98
CA LEU A 23 2.39 -0.65 -2.42
C LEU A 23 0.95 -0.89 -2.85
N ASP A 24 0.78 -1.35 -4.06
CA ASP A 24 -0.55 -1.69 -4.59
C ASP A 24 -0.44 -2.77 -5.68
N ALA A 25 -1.57 -3.37 -6.03
CA ALA A 25 -1.64 -4.36 -7.09
C ALA A 25 -2.84 -4.12 -7.99
N THR A 26 -2.69 -4.46 -9.25
CA THR A 26 -3.78 -4.37 -10.22
C THR A 26 -3.87 -5.62 -11.06
N ILE A 27 -5.11 -6.02 -11.41
CA ILE A 27 -5.39 -7.17 -12.26
C ILE A 27 -5.52 -6.70 -13.71
N ILE A 28 -4.90 -7.44 -14.62
CA ILE A 28 -5.08 -7.30 -16.05
C ILE A 28 -5.79 -8.55 -16.56
N ASP A 29 -6.99 -8.36 -17.10
CA ASP A 29 -7.78 -9.44 -17.67
C ASP A 29 -7.16 -9.91 -18.99
N LEU A 30 -7.05 -11.21 -19.17
CA LEU A 30 -6.58 -11.88 -20.38
C LEU A 30 -7.70 -12.73 -20.99
N CYS A 31 -7.69 -12.89 -22.30
CA CYS A 31 -8.59 -13.81 -22.99
C CYS A 31 -8.20 -15.27 -22.67
N LEU A 32 -9.03 -15.99 -21.94
CA LEU A 32 -8.72 -17.37 -21.49
C LEU A 32 -8.52 -18.35 -22.65
N SER A 33 -9.25 -18.18 -23.75
CA SER A 33 -9.07 -19.05 -24.95
C SER A 33 -7.68 -18.90 -25.58
N THR A 34 -7.08 -17.72 -25.45
CA THR A 34 -5.74 -17.41 -25.96
C THR A 34 -4.65 -17.71 -24.94
N PHE A 35 -4.92 -17.47 -23.63
CA PHE A 35 -3.98 -17.57 -22.52
C PHE A 35 -4.43 -18.59 -21.47
N GLN A 36 -4.51 -19.85 -21.84
CA GLN A 36 -5.05 -20.93 -21.00
C GLN A 36 -4.27 -21.10 -19.68
N TRP A 37 -2.97 -20.81 -19.67
CA TRP A 37 -2.12 -20.86 -18.49
C TRP A 37 -2.48 -19.81 -17.43
N ALA A 38 -3.07 -18.68 -17.83
CA ALA A 38 -3.42 -17.57 -16.93
C ALA A 38 -4.80 -17.72 -16.29
N LYS A 39 -5.32 -18.94 -16.14
CA LYS A 39 -6.66 -19.22 -15.60
C LYS A 39 -6.83 -18.63 -14.20
N PHE A 40 -7.70 -17.63 -14.06
CA PHE A 40 -8.00 -16.95 -12.81
C PHE A 40 -9.36 -17.36 -12.21
N ARG A 41 -10.41 -17.38 -13.04
CA ARG A 41 -11.76 -17.86 -12.69
C ARG A 41 -12.25 -18.82 -13.76
N THR A 42 -13.42 -19.43 -13.54
CA THR A 42 -13.99 -20.45 -14.44
C THR A 42 -13.98 -20.06 -15.93
N ALA A 43 -14.21 -18.77 -16.23
CA ALA A 43 -14.29 -18.24 -17.59
C ALA A 43 -13.33 -17.07 -17.87
N LYS A 44 -12.35 -16.79 -17.00
CA LYS A 44 -11.46 -15.64 -17.16
C LYS A 44 -10.01 -16.01 -16.90
N GLY A 45 -9.11 -15.52 -17.77
CA GLY A 45 -7.68 -15.46 -17.55
C GLY A 45 -7.29 -14.08 -16.99
N ALA A 46 -6.28 -14.03 -16.15
CA ALA A 46 -5.73 -12.76 -15.66
C ALA A 46 -4.32 -12.92 -15.10
N ILE A 47 -3.56 -11.84 -15.19
CA ILE A 47 -2.31 -11.64 -14.45
C ILE A 47 -2.49 -10.51 -13.43
N LYS A 48 -1.65 -10.51 -12.40
CA LYS A 48 -1.62 -9.46 -11.39
C LYS A 48 -0.26 -8.76 -11.42
N LEU A 49 -0.31 -7.45 -11.48
CA LEU A 49 0.86 -6.58 -11.41
C LEU A 49 0.95 -6.01 -10.00
N HIS A 50 2.05 -6.28 -9.30
CA HIS A 50 2.34 -5.75 -7.98
C HIS A 50 3.39 -4.65 -8.11
N TYR A 51 3.08 -3.47 -7.61
CA TYR A 51 3.92 -2.29 -7.75
C TYR A 51 4.41 -1.78 -6.40
N GLN A 52 5.66 -1.37 -6.39
CA GLN A 52 6.15 -0.37 -5.45
C GLN A 52 6.28 0.95 -6.21
N PHE A 53 5.41 1.89 -5.88
CA PHE A 53 5.35 3.19 -6.52
C PHE A 53 6.06 4.22 -5.64
N ASN A 54 7.03 4.94 -6.20
CA ASN A 54 7.68 6.04 -5.51
C ASN A 54 6.85 7.31 -5.72
N ASN A 55 6.28 7.83 -4.64
CA ASN A 55 5.37 8.97 -4.69
C ASN A 55 6.07 10.31 -4.97
N ILE A 56 7.41 10.38 -4.82
CA ILE A 56 8.15 11.62 -5.09
C ILE A 56 8.34 11.82 -6.60
N PRO A 57 8.97 10.89 -7.35
CA PRO A 57 9.02 11.00 -8.79
C PRO A 57 7.75 10.49 -9.50
N GLN A 58 6.74 10.03 -8.75
CA GLN A 58 5.47 9.50 -9.27
C GLN A 58 5.65 8.40 -10.33
N ILE A 59 6.60 7.52 -10.11
CA ILE A 59 6.92 6.41 -11.01
C ILE A 59 7.01 5.08 -10.25
N PRO A 60 6.71 3.95 -10.92
CA PRO A 60 7.01 2.65 -10.36
C PRO A 60 8.52 2.50 -10.13
N SER A 61 8.92 2.16 -8.92
CA SER A 61 10.31 1.84 -8.58
C SER A 61 10.58 0.34 -8.65
N PHE A 62 9.53 -0.48 -8.57
CA PHE A 62 9.61 -1.92 -8.65
C PHE A 62 8.28 -2.52 -9.13
N LEU A 63 8.36 -3.60 -9.90
CA LEU A 63 7.22 -4.31 -10.47
C LEU A 63 7.46 -5.82 -10.39
N VAL A 64 6.46 -6.56 -9.93
CA VAL A 64 6.38 -8.02 -10.02
C VAL A 64 5.10 -8.41 -10.74
N VAL A 65 5.22 -9.32 -11.70
CA VAL A 65 4.07 -9.90 -12.41
C VAL A 65 3.86 -11.31 -11.90
N THR A 66 2.63 -11.63 -11.53
CA THR A 66 2.26 -12.97 -11.05
C THR A 66 0.97 -13.43 -11.71
N ASP A 67 0.60 -14.70 -11.50
CA ASP A 67 -0.77 -15.10 -11.76
C ASP A 67 -1.72 -14.31 -10.84
N ALA A 68 -2.97 -14.13 -11.25
CA ALA A 68 -3.93 -13.31 -10.53
C ALA A 68 -4.41 -13.90 -9.19
N LYS A 69 -4.04 -15.15 -8.86
CA LYS A 69 -4.40 -15.84 -7.61
C LYS A 69 -3.48 -15.49 -6.47
N GLN A 70 -2.26 -15.01 -6.77
CA GLN A 70 -1.29 -14.67 -5.73
C GLN A 70 -1.79 -13.52 -4.85
N HIS A 71 -1.70 -13.72 -3.55
CA HIS A 71 -2.04 -12.69 -2.57
C HIS A 71 -0.96 -11.61 -2.49
N GLU A 72 -1.36 -10.36 -2.37
CA GLU A 72 -0.49 -9.19 -2.30
C GLU A 72 0.58 -9.34 -1.21
N ILE A 73 0.19 -9.83 -0.03
CA ILE A 73 1.11 -10.00 1.09
C ILE A 73 2.18 -11.07 0.85
N THR A 74 1.85 -12.15 0.13
CA THR A 74 2.82 -13.18 -0.23
C THR A 74 3.92 -12.62 -1.13
N VAL A 75 3.50 -11.83 -2.13
CA VAL A 75 4.44 -11.17 -3.04
C VAL A 75 5.26 -10.11 -2.31
N ALA A 76 4.61 -9.32 -1.43
CA ALA A 76 5.31 -8.29 -0.66
C ALA A 76 6.42 -8.89 0.21
N ARG A 77 6.16 -10.01 0.89
CA ARG A 77 7.15 -10.72 1.72
C ARG A 77 8.34 -11.25 0.93
N SER A 78 8.10 -11.71 -0.29
CA SER A 78 9.12 -12.40 -1.10
C SER A 78 9.98 -11.46 -1.93
N PHE A 79 9.42 -10.33 -2.36
CA PHE A 79 10.04 -9.53 -3.42
C PHE A 79 10.31 -8.07 -3.04
N PHE A 80 9.59 -7.48 -2.05
CA PHE A 80 9.79 -6.08 -1.73
C PHE A 80 10.89 -5.90 -0.70
N ASN A 81 11.96 -5.19 -1.11
CA ASN A 81 13.03 -4.81 -0.21
C ASN A 81 12.62 -3.57 0.59
N ILE A 82 12.67 -3.67 1.92
CA ILE A 82 12.36 -2.56 2.81
C ILE A 82 13.59 -1.68 2.98
N VAL A 83 13.44 -0.41 2.63
CA VAL A 83 14.49 0.62 2.75
C VAL A 83 14.30 1.34 4.09
N ALA A 84 15.36 1.44 4.90
CA ALA A 84 15.32 2.17 6.16
C ALA A 84 14.88 3.63 5.96
N ASP A 85 14.30 4.21 7.00
CA ASP A 85 13.79 5.58 7.05
C ASP A 85 12.70 5.92 6.01
N SER A 86 12.19 4.93 5.28
CA SER A 86 11.10 5.11 4.31
C SER A 86 9.73 4.95 4.96
N ILE A 87 8.71 5.50 4.31
CA ILE A 87 7.30 5.31 4.67
C ILE A 87 6.62 4.49 3.58
N TYR A 88 5.99 3.38 3.96
CA TYR A 88 5.23 2.50 3.06
C TYR A 88 3.74 2.69 3.28
N CYS A 89 3.05 3.24 2.29
CA CYS A 89 1.59 3.37 2.29
C CYS A 89 0.99 2.19 1.51
N MET A 90 0.01 1.51 2.11
CA MET A 90 -0.60 0.33 1.52
C MET A 90 -2.06 0.17 1.95
N ASP A 91 -2.81 -0.61 1.20
CA ASP A 91 -4.18 -0.92 1.56
C ASP A 91 -4.25 -2.02 2.66
N LYS A 92 -5.47 -2.30 3.15
CA LYS A 92 -5.69 -3.32 4.20
C LYS A 92 -5.40 -4.77 3.75
N GLY A 93 -5.25 -5.03 2.46
CA GLY A 93 -4.87 -6.33 1.90
C GLY A 93 -3.44 -6.73 2.28
N TYR A 94 -2.57 -5.76 2.51
CA TYR A 94 -1.20 -5.97 2.97
C TYR A 94 -1.08 -6.11 4.49
N MET A 95 -2.20 -6.06 5.25
CA MET A 95 -2.16 -6.08 6.71
C MET A 95 -1.87 -7.48 7.24
N ASP A 96 -0.61 -7.72 7.50
CA ASP A 96 -0.04 -8.90 8.14
C ASP A 96 0.98 -8.44 9.20
N PHE A 97 0.73 -8.79 10.45
CA PHE A 97 1.47 -8.21 11.57
C PHE A 97 2.94 -8.62 11.60
N ALA A 98 3.27 -9.85 11.24
CA ALA A 98 4.67 -10.29 11.18
C ALA A 98 5.44 -9.51 10.10
N TRP A 99 4.82 -9.26 8.96
CA TRP A 99 5.44 -8.46 7.91
C TRP A 99 5.50 -6.96 8.27
N LEU A 100 4.46 -6.40 8.86
CA LEU A 100 4.47 -5.03 9.38
C LEU A 100 5.57 -4.84 10.44
N TYR A 101 5.78 -5.85 11.28
CA TYR A 101 6.89 -5.83 12.23
C TYR A 101 8.26 -5.92 11.56
N SER A 102 8.39 -6.62 10.43
CA SER A 102 9.63 -6.63 9.67
C SER A 102 9.95 -5.25 9.09
N ILE A 103 8.94 -4.47 8.65
CA ILE A 103 9.13 -3.08 8.24
C ILE A 103 9.70 -2.24 9.40
N GLU A 104 9.15 -2.37 10.59
CA GLU A 104 9.66 -1.66 11.75
C GLU A 104 11.07 -2.08 12.14
N ARG A 105 11.37 -3.38 12.09
CA ARG A 105 12.74 -3.89 12.34
C ARG A 105 13.77 -3.33 11.37
N CYS A 106 13.37 -3.04 10.14
CA CYS A 106 14.18 -2.35 9.15
C CYS A 106 14.26 -0.83 9.37
N ARG A 107 13.75 -0.30 10.50
CA ARG A 107 13.68 1.13 10.82
C ARG A 107 12.88 1.93 9.78
N ALA A 108 11.88 1.31 9.18
CA ALA A 108 10.95 1.94 8.25
C ALA A 108 9.56 2.09 8.89
N PHE A 109 8.74 2.91 8.27
CA PHE A 109 7.40 3.21 8.73
C PHE A 109 6.37 2.69 7.75
N PHE A 110 5.16 2.40 8.26
CA PHE A 110 4.04 2.05 7.41
C PHE A 110 2.79 2.88 7.76
N VAL A 111 1.91 3.02 6.80
CA VAL A 111 0.57 3.58 6.94
C VAL A 111 -0.39 2.68 6.17
N THR A 112 -1.37 2.10 6.88
CA THR A 112 -2.40 1.24 6.28
C THR A 112 -3.76 1.52 6.90
N ARG A 113 -4.83 1.00 6.30
CA ARG A 113 -6.15 0.99 6.94
C ARG A 113 -6.24 -0.16 7.93
N ALA A 114 -6.76 0.12 9.12
CA ALA A 114 -7.09 -0.93 10.08
C ALA A 114 -8.23 -1.81 9.54
N LYS A 115 -8.20 -3.10 9.88
CA LYS A 115 -9.35 -4.01 9.70
C LYS A 115 -10.35 -3.80 10.82
N ASP A 116 -11.63 -3.98 10.52
CA ASP A 116 -12.72 -3.73 11.47
C ASP A 116 -12.70 -4.71 12.66
N ASN A 117 -12.09 -5.89 12.47
CA ASN A 117 -11.93 -6.95 13.49
C ASN A 117 -10.59 -6.89 14.22
N LEU A 118 -9.96 -5.73 14.33
CA LEU A 118 -8.71 -5.55 15.04
C LEU A 118 -8.94 -5.67 16.56
N ASN A 119 -8.25 -6.61 17.22
CA ASN A 119 -8.28 -6.77 18.66
C ASN A 119 -7.11 -6.02 19.32
N TYR A 120 -7.41 -5.02 20.13
CA TYR A 120 -6.40 -4.18 20.76
C TYR A 120 -6.88 -3.61 22.10
N SER A 121 -5.94 -3.15 22.90
CA SER A 121 -6.17 -2.30 24.06
C SER A 121 -5.55 -0.93 23.84
N VAL A 122 -6.24 0.13 24.26
CA VAL A 122 -5.69 1.48 24.25
C VAL A 122 -4.77 1.64 25.46
N VAL A 123 -3.52 2.01 25.22
CA VAL A 123 -2.50 2.20 26.25
C VAL A 123 -2.07 3.66 26.41
N GLY A 124 -2.55 4.53 25.51
CA GLY A 124 -2.29 5.96 25.58
C GLY A 124 -3.05 6.71 24.49
N GLN A 125 -3.00 8.04 24.56
CA GLN A 125 -3.62 8.92 23.56
C GLN A 125 -2.66 10.03 23.16
N GLN A 126 -2.77 10.45 21.91
CA GLN A 126 -2.10 11.64 21.38
C GLN A 126 -3.15 12.73 21.12
N LYS A 127 -2.67 13.95 20.85
CA LYS A 127 -3.55 15.09 20.60
C LYS A 127 -4.29 14.93 19.28
N SER A 128 -5.61 14.93 19.34
CA SER A 128 -6.51 14.99 18.18
C SER A 128 -6.71 16.42 17.67
N ASP A 129 -7.14 16.56 16.42
CA ASP A 129 -7.44 17.86 15.78
C ASP A 129 -8.75 17.72 14.96
N GLU A 130 -9.86 17.91 15.63
CA GLU A 130 -11.18 17.76 15.01
C GLU A 130 -11.43 18.74 13.86
N LYS A 131 -10.78 19.93 13.89
CA LYS A 131 -10.89 20.90 12.78
C LYS A 131 -10.37 20.31 11.48
N LYS A 132 -9.35 19.43 11.58
CA LYS A 132 -8.77 18.67 10.46
C LYS A 132 -9.38 17.29 10.26
N GLY A 133 -10.52 17.00 10.92
CA GLY A 133 -11.21 15.73 10.82
C GLY A 133 -10.57 14.59 11.62
N ILE A 134 -9.60 14.85 12.51
CA ILE A 134 -9.00 13.81 13.36
C ILE A 134 -9.86 13.64 14.62
N LEU A 135 -10.59 12.53 14.66
CA LEU A 135 -11.54 12.23 15.75
C LEU A 135 -10.83 11.60 16.96
N SER A 136 -9.90 10.70 16.73
CA SER A 136 -9.04 10.15 17.79
C SER A 136 -7.65 9.80 17.24
N ASP A 137 -6.67 9.79 18.15
CA ASP A 137 -5.28 9.43 17.90
C ASP A 137 -4.79 8.65 19.10
N GLU A 138 -4.87 7.32 19.01
CA GLU A 138 -4.70 6.39 20.10
C GLU A 138 -3.39 5.61 19.96
N ILE A 139 -2.69 5.40 21.07
CA ILE A 139 -1.60 4.44 21.15
C ILE A 139 -2.21 3.13 21.61
N ILE A 140 -2.03 2.08 20.83
CA ILE A 140 -2.64 0.79 21.04
C ILE A 140 -1.60 -0.32 21.17
N GLN A 141 -1.96 -1.37 21.88
CA GLN A 141 -1.25 -2.64 21.89
C GLN A 141 -2.20 -3.75 21.41
N LEU A 142 -1.72 -4.60 20.51
CA LEU A 142 -2.51 -5.73 20.03
C LEU A 142 -2.75 -6.71 21.19
N SER A 143 -4.00 -7.18 21.33
CA SER A 143 -4.43 -8.06 22.44
C SER A 143 -4.64 -9.52 22.01
N GLY A 144 -4.83 -9.79 20.70
CA GLY A 144 -4.94 -11.15 20.19
C GLY A 144 -3.62 -11.91 20.33
N PHE A 145 -3.67 -13.15 20.84
CA PHE A 145 -2.47 -13.95 21.14
C PHE A 145 -1.46 -13.99 19.97
N TYR A 146 -1.91 -14.36 18.77
CA TYR A 146 -1.06 -14.41 17.58
C TYR A 146 -0.65 -13.02 17.12
N GLN A 147 -1.57 -12.06 17.12
CA GLN A 147 -1.31 -10.70 16.68
C GLN A 147 -0.26 -10.02 17.56
N LYS A 148 -0.34 -10.19 18.88
CA LYS A 148 0.64 -9.65 19.84
C LYS A 148 2.01 -10.32 19.70
N LYS A 149 2.05 -11.63 19.41
CA LYS A 149 3.30 -12.35 19.12
C LYS A 149 3.97 -11.84 17.86
N ASP A 150 3.18 -11.63 16.81
CA ASP A 150 3.67 -11.19 15.48
C ASP A 150 4.11 -9.72 15.49
N TYR A 151 3.43 -8.87 16.31
CA TYR A 151 3.78 -7.46 16.48
C TYR A 151 3.73 -7.09 17.97
N PRO A 152 4.85 -7.23 18.71
CA PRO A 152 4.87 -7.06 20.17
C PRO A 152 4.94 -5.61 20.65
N LYS A 153 5.14 -4.65 19.76
CA LYS A 153 5.27 -3.22 20.09
C LYS A 153 3.93 -2.49 20.00
N ASN A 154 3.92 -1.26 20.50
CA ASN A 154 2.79 -0.36 20.37
C ASN A 154 2.62 0.09 18.92
N LEU A 155 1.37 0.30 18.55
CA LEU A 155 0.94 0.88 17.29
C LEU A 155 0.15 2.15 17.55
N ARG A 156 -0.06 2.92 16.52
CA ARG A 156 -0.86 4.14 16.56
C ARG A 156 -2.09 3.93 15.69
N LEU A 157 -3.27 4.17 16.26
CA LEU A 157 -4.56 4.04 15.61
C LEU A 157 -5.21 5.42 15.50
N ILE A 158 -5.44 5.88 14.28
CA ILE A 158 -5.96 7.22 14.01
C ILE A 158 -7.32 7.10 13.34
N ARG A 159 -8.35 7.70 13.94
CA ARG A 159 -9.69 7.80 13.35
C ARG A 159 -9.84 9.16 12.70
N HIS A 160 -10.16 9.17 11.43
CA HIS A 160 -10.29 10.36 10.61
C HIS A 160 -11.63 10.38 9.89
N PHE A 161 -12.30 11.52 9.90
CA PHE A 161 -13.45 11.80 9.07
C PHE A 161 -13.01 12.60 7.83
N ASP A 162 -13.05 11.96 6.67
CA ASP A 162 -12.80 12.63 5.39
C ASP A 162 -14.06 13.39 4.95
N LYS A 163 -14.01 14.71 5.06
CA LYS A 163 -15.13 15.60 4.70
C LYS A 163 -15.45 15.61 3.21
N GLU A 164 -14.45 15.34 2.34
CA GLU A 164 -14.66 15.35 0.90
C GLU A 164 -15.37 14.07 0.42
N GLN A 165 -15.10 12.94 1.07
CA GLN A 165 -15.71 11.65 0.73
C GLN A 165 -16.84 11.25 1.68
N GLU A 166 -17.09 12.05 2.73
CA GLU A 166 -18.07 11.79 3.79
C GLU A 166 -17.89 10.39 4.42
N LYS A 167 -16.62 9.99 4.68
CA LYS A 167 -16.29 8.65 5.16
C LYS A 167 -15.41 8.68 6.41
N PHE A 168 -15.70 7.73 7.29
CA PHE A 168 -14.81 7.42 8.40
C PHE A 168 -13.72 6.47 7.95
N LEU A 169 -12.47 6.82 8.25
CA LEU A 169 -11.29 6.05 7.93
C LEU A 169 -10.51 5.81 9.22
N THR A 170 -10.06 4.58 9.43
CA THR A 170 -9.20 4.23 10.55
C THR A 170 -7.85 3.79 10.02
N PHE A 171 -6.79 4.50 10.40
CA PHE A 171 -5.42 4.21 9.98
C PHE A 171 -4.63 3.55 11.09
N LEU A 172 -3.79 2.61 10.72
CA LEU A 172 -2.82 1.94 11.58
C LEU A 172 -1.42 2.27 11.11
N THR A 173 -0.54 2.66 12.04
CA THR A 173 0.85 3.04 11.73
C THR A 173 1.78 2.79 12.92
N ASN A 174 3.08 2.63 12.64
CA ASN A 174 4.15 2.67 13.63
C ASN A 174 4.86 4.03 13.66
N ASN A 175 4.35 5.04 12.94
CA ASN A 175 4.94 6.36 12.94
C ASN A 175 4.30 7.24 14.02
N PHE A 176 5.06 7.54 15.08
CA PHE A 176 4.65 8.40 16.18
C PHE A 176 5.13 9.85 16.03
N LEU A 177 5.94 10.16 15.00
CA LEU A 177 6.57 11.46 14.80
C LEU A 177 5.70 12.42 13.97
N LEU A 178 5.03 11.90 12.94
CA LEU A 178 4.19 12.71 12.07
C LEU A 178 2.84 13.00 12.73
N SER A 179 2.24 14.15 12.41
CA SER A 179 0.89 14.47 12.87
C SER A 179 -0.14 13.49 12.32
N ALA A 180 -1.24 13.24 13.05
CA ALA A 180 -2.34 12.39 12.59
C ALA A 180 -2.90 12.86 11.24
N TYR A 181 -3.00 14.16 11.05
CA TYR A 181 -3.42 14.74 9.77
C TYR A 181 -2.42 14.43 8.64
N THR A 182 -1.11 14.48 8.89
CA THR A 182 -0.11 14.09 7.88
C THR A 182 -0.26 12.61 7.50
N ILE A 183 -0.50 11.72 8.47
CA ILE A 183 -0.76 10.29 8.21
C ILE A 183 -1.99 10.10 7.33
N SER A 184 -3.08 10.82 7.59
CA SER A 184 -4.29 10.75 6.74
C SER A 184 -4.02 11.23 5.31
N GLN A 185 -3.22 12.29 5.15
CA GLN A 185 -2.85 12.80 3.83
C GLN A 185 -1.90 11.86 3.07
N ILE A 186 -0.99 11.16 3.74
CA ILE A 186 -0.16 10.11 3.15
C ILE A 186 -1.05 9.00 2.59
N TYR A 187 -2.05 8.54 3.36
CA TYR A 187 -2.97 7.53 2.88
C TYR A 187 -3.82 8.04 1.69
N LYS A 188 -4.26 9.28 1.73
CA LYS A 188 -5.00 9.91 0.61
C LYS A 188 -4.15 9.96 -0.67
N ALA A 189 -2.84 10.19 -0.55
CA ALA A 189 -1.91 10.18 -1.69
C ALA A 189 -1.79 8.80 -2.37
N ARG A 190 -2.13 7.70 -1.70
CA ARG A 190 -2.19 6.35 -2.29
C ARG A 190 -3.09 6.30 -3.52
N TRP A 191 -4.16 7.08 -3.54
CA TRP A 191 -5.09 7.15 -4.68
C TRP A 191 -4.42 7.49 -6.02
N GLN A 192 -3.27 8.15 -6.01
CA GLN A 192 -2.52 8.45 -7.24
C GLN A 192 -2.10 7.18 -7.99
N VAL A 193 -1.85 6.08 -7.27
CA VAL A 193 -1.52 4.79 -7.90
C VAL A 193 -2.73 4.20 -8.62
N GLU A 194 -3.93 4.38 -8.11
CA GLU A 194 -5.16 3.92 -8.79
C GLU A 194 -5.41 4.70 -10.09
N ILE A 195 -5.12 6.01 -10.10
CA ILE A 195 -5.18 6.84 -11.31
C ILE A 195 -4.14 6.37 -12.33
N PHE A 196 -2.91 6.08 -11.86
CA PHE A 196 -1.85 5.52 -12.70
C PHE A 196 -2.24 4.17 -13.32
N PHE A 197 -2.83 3.25 -12.55
CA PHE A 197 -3.32 1.99 -13.09
C PHE A 197 -4.44 2.16 -14.12
N LYS A 198 -5.35 3.08 -13.87
CA LYS A 198 -6.41 3.42 -14.83
C LYS A 198 -5.80 3.91 -16.14
N TRP A 199 -4.82 4.79 -16.06
CA TRP A 199 -4.11 5.32 -17.23
C TRP A 199 -3.38 4.21 -17.99
N ILE A 200 -2.63 3.34 -17.31
CA ILE A 200 -1.95 2.18 -17.90
C ILE A 200 -2.94 1.30 -18.67
N LYS A 201 -4.04 0.90 -18.02
CA LYS A 201 -5.04 0.03 -18.64
C LYS A 201 -5.70 0.63 -19.87
N GLN A 202 -5.82 1.95 -19.91
CA GLN A 202 -6.44 2.67 -21.02
C GLN A 202 -5.47 2.94 -22.18
N ASN A 203 -4.21 3.22 -21.90
CA ASN A 203 -3.27 3.76 -22.90
C ASN A 203 -2.24 2.74 -23.40
N LEU A 204 -1.80 1.79 -22.57
CA LEU A 204 -0.77 0.85 -22.98
C LEU A 204 -1.27 -0.36 -23.78
N LYS A 205 -2.59 -0.44 -24.10
CA LYS A 205 -3.19 -1.55 -24.86
C LYS A 205 -2.67 -2.94 -24.41
N ILE A 206 -2.47 -3.13 -23.08
CA ILE A 206 -1.87 -4.33 -22.48
C ILE A 206 -2.66 -5.63 -22.82
N LYS A 207 -3.81 -5.52 -23.47
CA LYS A 207 -4.61 -6.65 -23.92
C LYS A 207 -4.11 -7.28 -25.24
N THR A 208 -3.14 -6.67 -25.90
CA THR A 208 -2.60 -7.14 -27.19
C THR A 208 -1.16 -7.57 -26.99
N PHE A 209 -0.92 -8.86 -26.96
CA PHE A 209 0.41 -9.45 -26.81
C PHE A 209 0.87 -10.06 -28.13
N PHE A 210 2.18 -10.03 -28.41
CA PHE A 210 2.78 -10.63 -29.60
C PHE A 210 2.84 -12.16 -29.57
N GLY A 211 2.57 -12.78 -28.41
CA GLY A 211 2.57 -14.22 -28.23
C GLY A 211 1.65 -14.65 -27.10
N THR A 212 1.35 -15.94 -27.02
CA THR A 212 0.41 -16.54 -26.06
C THR A 212 1.08 -17.28 -24.92
N SER A 213 2.39 -17.49 -24.98
CA SER A 213 3.16 -18.16 -23.91
C SER A 213 3.34 -17.26 -22.67
N PRO A 214 3.58 -17.82 -21.48
CA PRO A 214 3.91 -17.04 -20.29
C PRO A 214 5.05 -16.04 -20.54
N ASN A 215 6.14 -16.48 -21.16
CA ASN A 215 7.32 -15.65 -21.43
C ASN A 215 7.05 -14.49 -22.42
N ALA A 216 5.99 -14.57 -23.22
CA ALA A 216 5.61 -13.49 -24.13
C ALA A 216 4.73 -12.41 -23.47
N VAL A 217 4.20 -12.70 -22.28
CA VAL A 217 3.30 -11.83 -21.52
C VAL A 217 3.99 -11.27 -20.27
N LEU A 218 4.85 -12.03 -19.66
CA LEU A 218 5.63 -11.66 -18.46
C LEU A 218 6.96 -11.04 -18.85
#